data_7115305ba1fdbefe1ffe33a991d39983
#
_entry.id   7115305ba1fdbefe1ffe33a991d39983
#
_cell.length_a   1.000
_cell.length_b   1.000
_cell.length_c   1.000
_cell.angle_alpha   90.00
_cell.angle_beta   90.00
_cell.angle_gamma   90.00
#
_symmetry.space_group_name_H-M   'P 1'
#
loop_
_entity.id
_entity.type
_entity.pdbx_description
1 polymer ?
#
loop_
_entity_poly.entity_id
_entity_poly.type
_entity_poly.pdbx_seq_one_letter_code
_entity_poly.pdbx_strand_id
1 'polypeptide(L)'
;MKDYFWGSTEPEPAEESSTIHQFASESKLHASTDFNQVDTSHNRIYFYSGVTRPKVLQLNKYIFNLNVNMLSKTVPLDYSPPPIKIHINSYGGSVFAGLAALDYIKNSKIPVHTIIDGCAASAATLMSCVGSHRQMHRNSCMLVHQLSGAMWGKFQEMEDDFENSKM
;
A
#
# COMPACT_ATOMS: atom_id res chain seq x y z
N MET A 1 18.93 46.40 41.16
CA MET A 1 17.70 45.78 40.68
C MET A 1 18.01 45.31 39.29
N LYS A 2 18.21 44.01 39.08
CA LYS A 2 18.54 43.42 37.78
C LYS A 2 17.29 42.74 37.25
N ASP A 3 16.77 43.27 36.17
CA ASP A 3 15.60 42.71 35.46
C ASP A 3 16.01 41.46 34.68
N TYR A 4 15.46 40.32 35.08
CA TYR A 4 15.57 39.06 34.32
C TYR A 4 14.47 39.05 33.30
N PHE A 5 14.86 39.22 32.01
CA PHE A 5 13.98 38.98 30.87
C PHE A 5 13.94 37.48 30.59
N TRP A 6 12.80 36.83 30.78
CA TRP A 6 12.52 35.48 30.30
C TRP A 6 12.12 35.59 28.83
N GLY A 7 13.05 35.26 27.94
CA GLY A 7 12.68 35.08 26.53
C GLY A 7 11.80 33.83 26.36
N SER A 8 10.57 34.04 25.92
CA SER A 8 9.74 32.96 25.44
C SER A 8 10.29 32.48 24.10
N THR A 9 11.04 31.39 24.08
CA THR A 9 11.31 30.64 22.87
C THR A 9 10.04 29.88 22.55
N GLU A 10 9.33 30.36 21.54
CA GLU A 10 8.31 29.53 20.89
C GLU A 10 9.00 28.26 20.36
N PRO A 11 8.41 27.06 20.56
CA PRO A 11 8.98 25.85 19.99
C PRO A 11 8.91 25.98 18.46
N GLU A 12 10.04 25.81 17.79
CA GLU A 12 10.08 25.67 16.34
C GLU A 12 9.13 24.54 15.93
N PRO A 13 8.31 24.73 14.87
CA PRO A 13 7.46 23.66 14.37
C PRO A 13 8.34 22.50 13.94
N ALA A 14 8.06 21.34 14.49
CA ALA A 14 8.80 20.11 14.24
C ALA A 14 8.92 19.85 12.72
N GLU A 15 10.12 19.43 12.29
CA GLU A 15 10.46 19.09 10.89
C GLU A 15 9.67 17.92 10.28
N GLU A 16 8.65 17.40 10.96
CA GLU A 16 7.79 16.32 10.44
C GLU A 16 7.02 16.67 9.16
N SER A 17 6.80 17.95 8.89
CA SER A 17 6.10 18.41 7.70
C SER A 17 6.88 18.19 6.39
N SER A 18 8.22 18.24 6.43
CA SER A 18 9.05 18.18 5.23
C SER A 18 9.09 16.78 4.60
N THR A 19 9.15 15.74 5.42
CA THR A 19 9.24 14.35 4.93
C THR A 19 7.93 13.90 4.29
N ILE A 20 6.78 14.26 4.87
CA ILE A 20 5.45 13.94 4.29
C ILE A 20 5.24 14.69 2.98
N HIS A 21 5.66 15.95 2.90
CA HIS A 21 5.59 16.74 1.67
C HIS A 21 6.52 16.20 0.58
N GLN A 22 7.68 15.66 0.94
CA GLN A 22 8.61 15.06 -0.01
C GLN A 22 8.04 13.77 -0.59
N PHE A 23 7.47 12.87 0.24
CA PHE A 23 6.76 11.68 -0.23
C PHE A 23 5.54 12.02 -1.10
N ALA A 24 4.77 13.06 -0.73
CA ALA A 24 3.62 13.51 -1.51
C ALA A 24 4.03 14.17 -2.84
N SER A 25 5.18 14.85 -2.91
CA SER A 25 5.70 15.43 -4.14
C SER A 25 6.28 14.38 -5.08
N GLU A 26 6.95 13.37 -4.56
CA GLU A 26 7.43 12.23 -5.34
C GLU A 26 6.27 11.40 -5.92
N SER A 27 5.17 11.23 -5.16
CA SER A 27 3.97 10.56 -5.67
C SER A 27 3.31 11.31 -6.84
N LYS A 28 3.41 12.65 -6.87
CA LYS A 28 2.92 13.47 -8.00
C LYS A 28 3.87 13.46 -9.19
N LEU A 29 5.18 13.38 -8.95
CA LEU A 29 6.18 13.36 -10.01
C LEU A 29 6.17 12.03 -10.78
N HIS A 30 5.83 10.92 -10.11
CA HIS A 30 5.75 9.60 -10.75
C HIS A 30 4.43 9.34 -11.48
N ALA A 31 3.45 10.25 -11.40
CA ALA A 31 2.19 10.12 -12.15
C ALA A 31 2.34 10.32 -13.67
N SER A 32 3.52 10.71 -14.16
CA SER A 32 3.76 11.07 -15.57
C SER A 32 4.76 10.19 -16.34
N THR A 33 5.28 9.12 -15.76
CA THR A 33 6.18 8.21 -16.46
C THR A 33 5.73 6.76 -16.36
N ASP A 34 5.88 6.00 -17.44
CA ASP A 34 5.44 4.62 -17.70
C ASP A 34 5.98 3.52 -16.74
N PHE A 35 6.53 3.90 -15.57
CA PHE A 35 7.05 2.96 -14.56
C PHE A 35 5.99 2.37 -13.63
N ASN A 36 4.74 2.65 -13.87
CA ASN A 36 3.59 2.17 -13.10
C ASN A 36 3.19 0.78 -13.60
N GLN A 37 3.91 -0.27 -13.22
CA GLN A 37 3.70 -1.61 -13.75
C GLN A 37 3.24 -2.61 -12.68
N VAL A 38 2.38 -3.52 -13.10
CA VAL A 38 2.14 -4.78 -12.41
C VAL A 38 2.48 -5.88 -13.39
N ASP A 39 3.45 -6.72 -13.04
CA ASP A 39 3.98 -7.77 -13.92
C ASP A 39 4.10 -9.10 -13.17
N THR A 40 4.30 -10.20 -13.91
CA THR A 40 4.41 -11.53 -13.32
C THR A 40 5.51 -12.35 -13.97
N SER A 41 6.24 -13.09 -13.16
CA SER A 41 7.26 -14.05 -13.60
C SER A 41 7.24 -15.28 -12.70
N HIS A 42 7.01 -16.46 -13.28
CA HIS A 42 6.86 -17.72 -12.55
C HIS A 42 5.77 -17.65 -11.46
N ASN A 43 6.13 -17.84 -10.19
CA ASN A 43 5.23 -17.69 -9.04
C ASN A 43 5.33 -16.31 -8.35
N ARG A 44 5.90 -15.30 -9.05
CA ARG A 44 6.11 -13.95 -8.52
C ARG A 44 5.26 -12.94 -9.26
N ILE A 45 4.71 -11.98 -8.52
CA ILE A 45 4.02 -10.81 -9.04
C ILE A 45 4.77 -9.59 -8.52
N TYR A 46 5.08 -8.66 -9.40
CA TYR A 46 5.75 -7.40 -9.08
C TYR A 46 4.72 -6.27 -9.14
N PHE A 47 4.34 -5.75 -7.98
CA PHE A 47 3.42 -4.62 -7.86
C PHE A 47 4.23 -3.34 -7.64
N TYR A 48 4.69 -2.74 -8.73
CA TYR A 48 5.48 -1.51 -8.75
C TYR A 48 4.62 -0.38 -9.30
N SER A 49 3.58 -0.01 -8.55
CA SER A 49 2.52 0.87 -9.04
C SER A 49 1.78 1.55 -7.90
N GLY A 50 1.09 2.64 -8.21
CA GLY A 50 0.07 3.19 -7.31
C GLY A 50 -1.09 2.20 -7.11
N VAL A 51 -1.67 2.21 -5.91
CA VAL A 51 -2.84 1.38 -5.57
C VAL A 51 -4.09 2.00 -6.20
N THR A 52 -4.39 1.57 -7.42
CA THR A 52 -5.55 2.02 -8.19
C THR A 52 -6.44 0.85 -8.58
N ARG A 53 -7.73 1.11 -8.85
CA ARG A 53 -8.66 0.05 -9.27
C ARG A 53 -8.15 -0.78 -10.46
N PRO A 54 -7.63 -0.19 -11.56
CA PRO A 54 -7.10 -0.97 -12.69
C PRO A 54 -5.90 -1.83 -12.32
N LYS A 55 -4.97 -1.31 -11.51
CA LYS A 55 -3.76 -2.03 -11.11
C LYS A 55 -4.05 -3.16 -10.12
N VAL A 56 -4.98 -2.95 -9.21
CA VAL A 56 -5.46 -3.99 -8.30
C VAL A 56 -6.23 -5.07 -9.06
N LEU A 57 -7.06 -4.70 -10.05
CA LEU A 57 -7.70 -5.69 -10.92
C LEU A 57 -6.66 -6.55 -11.66
N GLN A 58 -5.58 -5.96 -12.14
CA GLN A 58 -4.48 -6.67 -12.79
C GLN A 58 -3.78 -7.63 -11.81
N LEU A 59 -3.47 -7.16 -10.58
CA LEU A 59 -2.92 -7.98 -9.51
C LEU A 59 -3.81 -9.20 -9.22
N ASN A 60 -5.11 -8.97 -9.02
CA ASN A 60 -6.07 -10.00 -8.70
C ASN A 60 -6.19 -11.05 -9.82
N LYS A 61 -6.16 -10.62 -11.08
CA LYS A 61 -6.10 -11.53 -12.24
C LYS A 61 -4.83 -12.39 -12.24
N TYR A 62 -3.69 -11.83 -11.90
CA TYR A 62 -2.44 -12.61 -11.80
C TYR A 62 -2.50 -13.62 -10.67
N ILE A 63 -2.99 -13.25 -9.49
CA ILE A 63 -3.18 -14.19 -8.38
C ILE A 63 -4.13 -15.32 -8.81
N PHE A 64 -5.26 -14.99 -9.45
CA PHE A 64 -6.21 -15.99 -9.96
C PHE A 64 -5.56 -16.96 -10.95
N ASN A 65 -4.88 -16.41 -11.96
CA ASN A 65 -4.23 -17.22 -13.01
C ASN A 65 -3.14 -18.13 -12.42
N LEU A 66 -2.35 -17.63 -11.46
CA LEU A 66 -1.33 -18.44 -10.77
C LEU A 66 -1.97 -19.56 -9.96
N ASN A 67 -3.06 -19.28 -9.22
CA ASN A 67 -3.80 -20.32 -8.50
C ASN A 67 -4.27 -21.42 -9.47
N VAL A 68 -4.93 -21.05 -10.58
CA VAL A 68 -5.43 -22.02 -11.56
C VAL A 68 -4.27 -22.83 -12.17
N ASN A 69 -3.25 -22.14 -12.68
CA ASN A 69 -2.14 -22.79 -13.39
C ASN A 69 -1.28 -23.68 -12.50
N MET A 70 -1.05 -23.28 -11.26
CA MET A 70 -0.20 -24.05 -10.35
C MET A 70 -0.98 -25.23 -9.76
N LEU A 71 -2.23 -25.03 -9.33
CA LEU A 71 -3.05 -26.11 -8.79
C LEU A 71 -3.36 -27.17 -9.86
N SER A 72 -3.65 -26.79 -11.11
CA SER A 72 -3.89 -27.76 -12.18
C SER A 72 -2.71 -28.70 -12.44
N LYS A 73 -1.48 -28.24 -12.16
CA LYS A 73 -0.25 -29.03 -12.36
C LYS A 73 0.14 -29.84 -11.13
N THR A 74 -0.18 -29.38 -9.93
CA THR A 74 0.31 -29.97 -8.69
C THR A 74 -0.67 -30.91 -8.03
N VAL A 75 -1.98 -30.61 -8.09
CA VAL A 75 -3.03 -31.47 -7.50
C VAL A 75 -3.04 -32.89 -8.08
N PRO A 76 -2.90 -33.12 -9.40
CA PRO A 76 -2.85 -34.47 -9.94
C PRO A 76 -1.62 -35.29 -9.51
N LEU A 77 -0.58 -34.61 -9.00
CA LEU A 77 0.68 -35.23 -8.56
C LEU A 77 0.76 -35.35 -7.04
N ASP A 78 -0.31 -35.04 -6.32
CA ASP A 78 -0.38 -35.00 -4.86
C ASP A 78 0.75 -34.14 -4.25
N TYR A 79 1.03 -33.01 -4.89
CA TYR A 79 2.10 -32.09 -4.51
C TYR A 79 1.53 -30.71 -4.16
N SER A 80 2.04 -30.09 -3.09
CA SER A 80 1.67 -28.72 -2.72
C SER A 80 2.42 -27.70 -3.57
N PRO A 81 1.74 -26.76 -4.22
CA PRO A 81 2.40 -25.72 -5.00
C PRO A 81 3.25 -24.81 -4.11
N PRO A 82 4.36 -24.26 -4.62
CA PRO A 82 5.10 -23.23 -3.92
C PRO A 82 4.24 -21.97 -3.73
N PRO A 83 4.49 -21.16 -2.68
CA PRO A 83 3.71 -19.96 -2.43
C PRO A 83 3.83 -18.94 -3.56
N ILE A 84 2.77 -18.19 -3.82
CA ILE A 84 2.82 -17.01 -4.67
C ILE A 84 3.56 -15.91 -3.92
N LYS A 85 4.49 -15.22 -4.57
CA LYS A 85 5.27 -14.13 -3.99
C LYS A 85 4.84 -12.81 -4.62
N ILE A 86 4.41 -11.85 -3.80
CA ILE A 86 4.08 -10.49 -4.26
C ILE A 86 5.18 -9.56 -3.78
N HIS A 87 5.93 -9.01 -4.72
CA HIS A 87 6.92 -7.98 -4.51
C HIS A 87 6.25 -6.61 -4.59
N ILE A 88 6.38 -5.78 -3.57
CA ILE A 88 5.65 -4.53 -3.42
C ILE A 88 6.65 -3.37 -3.39
N ASN A 89 6.46 -2.43 -4.32
CA ASN A 89 7.07 -1.11 -4.31
C ASN A 89 6.01 -0.08 -4.70
N SER A 90 5.36 0.54 -3.70
CA SER A 90 4.19 1.38 -3.91
C SER A 90 4.06 2.44 -2.82
N TYR A 91 3.81 3.67 -3.26
CA TYR A 91 3.49 4.79 -2.36
C TYR A 91 2.01 4.83 -1.91
N GLY A 92 1.21 3.80 -2.27
CA GLY A 92 -0.19 3.73 -1.89
C GLY A 92 -1.15 4.27 -2.95
N GLY A 93 -2.29 4.77 -2.52
CA GLY A 93 -3.35 5.28 -3.38
C GLY A 93 -4.74 5.03 -2.78
N SER A 94 -5.68 4.52 -3.57
CA SER A 94 -7.06 4.30 -3.14
C SER A 94 -7.16 3.22 -2.04
N VAL A 95 -7.72 3.59 -0.90
CA VAL A 95 -7.96 2.68 0.23
C VAL A 95 -8.89 1.54 -0.17
N PHE A 96 -9.99 1.83 -0.87
CA PHE A 96 -10.93 0.79 -1.32
C PHE A 96 -10.30 -0.19 -2.31
N ALA A 97 -9.40 0.28 -3.17
CA ALA A 97 -8.62 -0.63 -4.02
C ALA A 97 -7.66 -1.48 -3.18
N GLY A 98 -7.02 -0.88 -2.16
CA GLY A 98 -6.17 -1.59 -1.21
C GLY A 98 -6.92 -2.69 -0.45
N LEU A 99 -8.13 -2.41 0.05
CA LEU A 99 -8.99 -3.40 0.71
C LEU A 99 -9.38 -4.54 -0.24
N ALA A 100 -9.72 -4.24 -1.49
CA ALA A 100 -10.01 -5.27 -2.49
C ALA A 100 -8.79 -6.17 -2.77
N ALA A 101 -7.58 -5.61 -2.81
CA ALA A 101 -6.35 -6.39 -2.94
C ALA A 101 -6.09 -7.25 -1.70
N LEU A 102 -6.29 -6.67 -0.49
CA LEU A 102 -6.16 -7.36 0.79
C LEU A 102 -7.01 -8.64 0.82
N ASP A 103 -8.29 -8.50 0.53
CA ASP A 103 -9.22 -9.63 0.55
C ASP A 103 -8.83 -10.70 -0.47
N TYR A 104 -8.40 -10.29 -1.65
CA TYR A 104 -8.00 -11.22 -2.70
C TYR A 104 -6.73 -11.99 -2.35
N ILE A 105 -5.75 -11.32 -1.76
CA ILE A 105 -4.51 -11.93 -1.24
C ILE A 105 -4.83 -12.93 -0.13
N LYS A 106 -5.67 -12.51 0.83
CA LYS A 106 -6.03 -13.30 2.00
C LYS A 106 -6.82 -14.57 1.63
N ASN A 107 -7.68 -14.49 0.62
CA ASN A 107 -8.54 -15.58 0.18
C ASN A 107 -7.91 -16.44 -0.94
N SER A 108 -6.65 -16.22 -1.30
CA SER A 108 -5.94 -17.04 -2.28
C SER A 108 -5.85 -18.50 -1.84
N LYS A 109 -6.09 -19.44 -2.76
CA LYS A 109 -5.99 -20.88 -2.49
C LYS A 109 -4.56 -21.33 -2.22
N ILE A 110 -3.59 -20.73 -2.94
CA ILE A 110 -2.17 -20.92 -2.68
C ILE A 110 -1.71 -19.83 -1.70
N PRO A 111 -0.95 -20.15 -0.65
CA PRO A 111 -0.42 -19.16 0.28
C PRO A 111 0.31 -18.04 -0.45
N VAL A 112 0.04 -16.79 -0.07
CA VAL A 112 0.70 -15.61 -0.64
C VAL A 112 1.71 -15.07 0.35
N HIS A 113 2.96 -14.95 -0.08
CA HIS A 113 4.01 -14.24 0.64
C HIS A 113 4.14 -12.83 0.10
N THR A 114 4.23 -11.85 0.97
CA THR A 114 4.43 -10.44 0.59
C THR A 114 5.85 -10.00 0.93
N ILE A 115 6.48 -9.29 0.01
CA ILE A 115 7.87 -8.85 0.12
C ILE A 115 7.91 -7.37 -0.24
N ILE A 116 8.40 -6.52 0.67
CA ILE A 116 8.56 -5.09 0.39
C ILE A 116 9.96 -4.89 -0.21
N ASP A 117 10.00 -4.49 -1.49
CA ASP A 117 11.25 -4.31 -2.23
C ASP A 117 11.84 -2.90 -2.08
N GLY A 118 11.02 -1.88 -1.97
CA GLY A 118 11.45 -0.49 -1.79
C GLY A 118 10.59 0.20 -0.76
N CYS A 119 9.34 0.47 -1.10
CA CYS A 119 8.40 1.14 -0.20
C CYS A 119 7.03 0.44 -0.23
N ALA A 120 6.39 0.34 0.93
CA ALA A 120 4.96 0.05 1.03
C ALA A 120 4.33 1.12 1.91
N ALA A 121 3.74 2.14 1.27
CA ALA A 121 3.16 3.28 1.97
C ALA A 121 1.64 3.31 1.86
N SER A 122 0.97 3.85 2.90
CA SER A 122 -0.47 4.13 2.88
C SER A 122 -1.29 2.87 2.51
N ALA A 123 -2.16 2.93 1.50
CA ALA A 123 -2.98 1.80 1.06
C ALA A 123 -2.17 0.54 0.65
N ALA A 124 -0.89 0.67 0.28
CA ALA A 124 -0.03 -0.47 -0.03
C ALA A 124 0.35 -1.29 1.22
N THR A 125 0.29 -0.70 2.42
CA THR A 125 0.51 -1.42 3.68
C THR A 125 -0.56 -2.47 3.91
N LEU A 126 -1.80 -2.22 3.49
CA LEU A 126 -2.90 -3.19 3.57
C LEU A 126 -2.56 -4.49 2.84
N MET A 127 -1.96 -4.37 1.64
CA MET A 127 -1.54 -5.52 0.85
C MET A 127 -0.35 -6.23 1.48
N SER A 128 0.61 -5.49 2.03
CA SER A 128 1.83 -6.07 2.60
C SER A 128 1.59 -6.81 3.90
N CYS A 129 0.62 -6.36 4.73
CA CYS A 129 0.36 -6.93 6.05
C CYS A 129 -0.40 -8.26 6.04
N VAL A 130 -1.10 -8.61 4.96
CA VAL A 130 -2.00 -9.78 4.92
C VAL A 130 -1.38 -11.04 4.33
N GLY A 131 -0.15 -10.97 3.84
CA GLY A 131 0.58 -12.14 3.39
C GLY A 131 0.72 -13.20 4.50
N SER A 132 0.61 -14.49 4.13
CA SER A 132 0.84 -15.61 5.05
C SER A 132 2.28 -15.64 5.58
N HIS A 133 3.23 -15.12 4.82
CA HIS A 133 4.57 -14.79 5.23
C HIS A 133 4.93 -13.40 4.71
N ARG A 134 5.52 -12.58 5.57
CA ARG A 134 5.83 -11.17 5.29
C ARG A 134 7.32 -10.93 5.42
N GLN A 135 7.88 -10.28 4.42
CA GLN A 135 9.30 -9.93 4.35
C GLN A 135 9.45 -8.49 3.89
N MET A 136 10.56 -7.89 4.25
CA MET A 136 11.00 -6.62 3.66
C MET A 136 12.51 -6.64 3.47
N HIS A 137 12.98 -5.98 2.44
CA HIS A 137 14.41 -5.83 2.22
C HIS A 137 15.02 -4.86 3.24
N ARG A 138 16.32 -5.01 3.47
CA ARG A 138 17.05 -4.22 4.48
C ARG A 138 16.91 -2.70 4.30
N ASN A 139 16.86 -2.24 3.06
CA ASN A 139 16.78 -0.82 2.71
C ASN A 139 15.37 -0.40 2.29
N SER A 140 14.37 -1.24 2.54
CA SER A 140 12.97 -0.91 2.25
C SER A 140 12.31 -0.25 3.46
N CYS A 141 11.23 0.45 3.21
CA CYS A 141 10.46 1.13 4.25
C CYS A 141 8.96 0.82 4.15
N MET A 142 8.28 0.99 5.27
CA MET A 142 6.83 0.97 5.36
C MET A 142 6.36 2.26 6.01
N LEU A 143 5.37 2.92 5.40
CA LEU A 143 4.76 4.13 5.95
C LEU A 143 3.29 3.90 6.24
N VAL A 144 2.95 3.94 7.51
CA VAL A 144 1.56 3.94 8.00
C VAL A 144 1.22 5.34 8.49
N HIS A 145 0.19 5.93 7.93
CA HIS A 145 -0.28 7.25 8.32
C HIS A 145 -1.80 7.26 8.45
N GLN A 146 -2.32 8.30 9.08
CA GLN A 146 -3.75 8.52 9.21
C GLN A 146 -4.41 8.61 7.83
N LEU A 147 -5.64 8.11 7.73
CA LEU A 147 -6.42 8.19 6.50
C LEU A 147 -6.61 9.66 6.10
N SER A 148 -6.29 9.98 4.87
CA SER A 148 -6.54 11.28 4.28
C SER A 148 -7.59 11.16 3.17
N GLY A 149 -8.52 12.10 3.12
CA GLY A 149 -9.57 12.15 2.11
C GLY A 149 -9.93 13.60 1.77
N ALA A 150 -10.60 13.77 0.63
CA ALA A 150 -11.26 15.01 0.27
C ALA A 150 -12.76 14.77 0.27
N MET A 151 -13.51 15.67 0.91
CA MET A 151 -14.97 15.65 0.95
C MET A 151 -15.50 16.67 -0.04
N TRP A 152 -16.51 16.28 -0.82
CA TRP A 152 -17.19 17.13 -1.81
C TRP A 152 -18.68 16.91 -1.64
N GLY A 153 -19.45 17.98 -1.48
CA GLY A 153 -20.89 17.90 -1.32
C GLY A 153 -21.48 19.16 -0.74
N LYS A 154 -22.75 19.10 -0.38
CA LYS A 154 -23.42 20.17 0.39
C LYS A 154 -22.88 20.16 1.82
N PHE A 155 -22.96 21.29 2.50
CA PHE A 155 -22.41 21.45 3.87
C PHE A 155 -22.88 20.33 4.81
N GLN A 156 -24.16 19.96 4.77
CA GLN A 156 -24.71 18.90 5.60
C GLN A 156 -24.15 17.51 5.30
N GLU A 157 -23.95 17.20 4.02
CA GLU A 157 -23.29 15.95 3.58
C GLU A 157 -21.84 15.87 4.05
N MET A 158 -21.14 17.01 4.02
CA MET A 158 -19.75 17.10 4.51
C MET A 158 -19.65 16.95 6.02
N GLU A 159 -20.63 17.46 6.78
CA GLU A 159 -20.72 17.32 8.23
C GLU A 159 -20.98 15.86 8.63
N ASP A 160 -21.91 15.19 7.95
CA ASP A 160 -22.21 13.78 8.14
C ASP A 160 -20.98 12.88 7.81
N ASP A 161 -20.29 13.16 6.71
CA ASP A 161 -19.07 12.45 6.34
C ASP A 161 -17.93 12.67 7.35
N PHE A 162 -17.84 13.88 7.90
CA PHE A 162 -16.85 14.18 8.95
C PHE A 162 -17.13 13.42 10.24
N GLU A 163 -18.39 13.37 10.67
CA GLU A 163 -18.79 12.58 11.86
C GLU A 163 -18.55 11.08 11.65
N ASN A 164 -18.89 10.54 10.48
CA ASN A 164 -18.65 9.14 10.12
C ASN A 164 -17.14 8.80 10.07
N SER A 165 -16.27 9.76 9.76
CA SER A 165 -14.83 9.56 9.70
C SER A 165 -14.15 9.50 11.09
N LYS A 166 -14.86 9.88 12.15
CA LYS A 166 -14.37 9.84 13.53
C LYS A 166 -14.52 8.46 14.20
N MET A 167 -15.31 7.56 13.60
CA MET A 167 -15.48 6.18 14.08
C MET A 167 -14.33 5.29 13.63
#